data_6f56127f8e8b0771be83f03b66dc989a
#
_entry.id   6f56127f8e8b0771be83f03b66dc989a
#
_cell.length_a   1.000
_cell.length_b   1.000
_cell.length_c   1.000
_cell.angle_alpha   90.00
_cell.angle_beta   90.00
_cell.angle_gamma   90.00
#
_symmetry.space_group_name_H-M   'P 1'
#
loop_
_entity.id
_entity.type
_entity.pdbx_description
1 polymer ?
#
loop_
_entity_poly.entity_id
_entity_poly.type
_entity_poly.pdbx_seq_one_letter_code
_entity_poly.pdbx_strand_id
1 'polypeptide(L)'
;MKTKPEIVKKPWGQETIFASAPGLYLGKVLTINKGARLSLQYHTKKHETLYVFRGRCRMEINGKTAVYKPGEALPIPTGARHRFAAPYGKVTLLEVSTYHPDDTVRLKDDYGR
;
A
#
# COMPACT_ATOMS: atom_id res chain seq x y z
N MET A 1 -4.54 7.66 -26.31
CA MET A 1 -5.19 8.66 -25.44
C MET A 1 -4.54 8.64 -24.06
N LYS A 2 -4.25 9.82 -23.53
CA LYS A 2 -3.68 9.93 -22.19
C LYS A 2 -4.79 9.91 -21.13
N THR A 3 -4.52 9.27 -20.00
CA THR A 3 -5.35 9.38 -18.81
C THR A 3 -4.60 10.14 -17.74
N LYS A 4 -5.31 10.87 -16.89
CA LYS A 4 -4.72 11.62 -15.79
C LYS A 4 -4.87 10.80 -14.50
N PRO A 5 -3.77 10.49 -13.80
CA PRO A 5 -3.86 9.80 -12.52
C PRO A 5 -4.63 10.61 -11.48
N GLU A 6 -5.34 9.92 -10.62
CA GLU A 6 -6.04 10.53 -9.49
C GLU A 6 -5.15 10.53 -8.26
N ILE A 7 -4.99 11.69 -7.60
CA ILE A 7 -4.22 11.82 -6.38
C ILE A 7 -5.18 11.88 -5.20
N VAL A 8 -5.02 10.96 -4.26
CA VAL A 8 -5.82 10.91 -3.03
C VAL A 8 -4.89 11.15 -1.84
N LYS A 9 -5.10 12.25 -1.13
CA LYS A 9 -4.33 12.58 0.06
C LYS A 9 -4.69 11.67 1.21
N LYS A 10 -3.68 11.22 1.95
CA LYS A 10 -3.80 10.34 3.11
C LYS A 10 -3.04 10.96 4.29
N PRO A 11 -3.40 10.61 5.55
CA PRO A 11 -2.65 11.13 6.70
C PRO A 11 -1.16 10.78 6.70
N TRP A 12 -0.80 9.64 6.07
CA TRP A 12 0.58 9.16 5.99
C TRP A 12 1.32 9.60 4.73
N GLY A 13 0.64 10.27 3.79
CA GLY A 13 1.23 10.67 2.51
C GLY A 13 0.18 10.78 1.42
N GLN A 14 0.29 9.97 0.36
CA GLN A 14 -0.72 9.98 -0.71
C GLN A 14 -0.71 8.69 -1.52
N GLU A 15 -1.85 8.43 -2.17
CA GLU A 15 -1.99 7.44 -3.21
C GLU A 15 -2.12 8.16 -4.55
N THR A 16 -1.44 7.64 -5.57
CA THR A 16 -1.64 8.05 -6.96
C THR A 16 -2.22 6.87 -7.71
N ILE A 17 -3.49 6.94 -8.08
CA ILE A 17 -4.15 5.86 -8.81
C ILE A 17 -3.88 6.08 -10.29
N PHE A 18 -3.00 5.26 -10.87
CA PHE A 18 -2.59 5.41 -12.27
C PHE A 18 -3.27 4.41 -13.19
N ALA A 19 -3.87 3.36 -12.66
CA ALA A 19 -4.57 2.34 -13.44
C ALA A 19 -5.81 1.89 -12.68
N SER A 20 -6.95 1.92 -13.35
CA SER A 20 -8.21 1.50 -12.75
C SER A 20 -9.09 0.88 -13.83
N ALA A 21 -9.33 -0.41 -13.73
CA ALA A 21 -10.20 -1.16 -14.63
C ALA A 21 -11.22 -1.90 -13.78
N PRO A 22 -12.45 -1.36 -13.64
CA PRO A 22 -13.48 -1.98 -12.81
C PRO A 22 -13.69 -3.46 -13.12
N GLY A 23 -13.71 -4.27 -12.07
CA GLY A 23 -13.85 -5.72 -12.19
C GLY A 23 -12.55 -6.46 -12.54
N LEU A 24 -11.46 -5.76 -12.88
CA LEU A 24 -10.22 -6.39 -13.34
C LEU A 24 -9.03 -6.07 -12.42
N TYR A 25 -8.58 -4.82 -12.39
CA TYR A 25 -7.37 -4.47 -11.64
C TYR A 25 -7.38 -3.03 -11.15
N LEU A 26 -6.48 -2.75 -10.23
CA LEU A 26 -6.18 -1.43 -9.72
C LEU A 26 -4.66 -1.29 -9.59
N GLY A 27 -4.12 -0.15 -10.01
CA GLY A 27 -2.70 0.17 -9.87
C GLY A 27 -2.51 1.49 -9.17
N LYS A 28 -1.64 1.52 -8.15
CA LYS A 28 -1.39 2.71 -7.35
C LYS A 28 0.09 2.92 -7.11
N VAL A 29 0.48 4.18 -6.95
CA VAL A 29 1.74 4.56 -6.35
C VAL A 29 1.43 5.07 -4.95
N LEU A 30 2.03 4.45 -3.93
CA LEU A 30 1.91 4.88 -2.55
C LEU A 30 3.16 5.66 -2.18
N THR A 31 2.99 6.89 -1.72
CA THR A 31 4.09 7.70 -1.21
C THR A 31 3.90 7.88 0.28
N ILE A 32 4.80 7.28 1.08
CA ILE A 32 4.71 7.30 2.54
C ILE A 32 5.75 8.28 3.08
N ASN A 33 5.31 9.26 3.85
CA ASN A 33 6.19 10.26 4.44
C ASN A 33 7.12 9.62 5.49
N LYS A 34 8.33 10.16 5.62
CA LYS A 34 9.27 9.71 6.65
C LYS A 34 8.60 9.73 8.02
N GLY A 35 8.72 8.63 8.76
CA GLY A 35 8.16 8.48 10.09
C GLY A 35 6.69 8.07 10.11
N ALA A 36 6.02 8.04 8.97
CA ALA A 36 4.61 7.65 8.89
C ALA A 36 4.45 6.17 8.58
N ARG A 37 3.25 5.67 8.84
CA ARG A 37 2.87 4.29 8.51
C ARG A 37 1.37 4.21 8.22
N LEU A 38 1.00 3.22 7.42
CA LEU A 38 -0.40 2.91 7.17
C LEU A 38 -1.00 2.20 8.39
N SER A 39 -2.32 2.02 8.37
CA SER A 39 -2.99 1.20 9.38
C SER A 39 -2.54 -0.26 9.29
N LEU A 40 -2.63 -0.97 10.41
CA LEU A 40 -2.62 -2.44 10.39
C LEU A 40 -3.99 -2.86 9.87
N GLN A 41 -4.02 -3.58 8.75
CA GLN A 41 -5.24 -3.83 8.00
C GLN A 41 -5.22 -5.19 7.30
N TYR A 42 -6.39 -5.63 6.85
CA TYR A 42 -6.50 -6.76 5.93
C TYR A 42 -7.62 -6.48 4.92
N HIS A 43 -7.66 -7.29 3.88
CA HIS A 43 -8.68 -7.23 2.84
C HIS A 43 -9.45 -8.55 2.79
N THR A 44 -10.77 -8.48 2.56
CA THR A 44 -11.61 -9.68 2.55
C THR A 44 -11.67 -10.36 1.18
N LYS A 45 -11.38 -9.60 0.11
CA LYS A 45 -11.42 -10.08 -1.28
C LYS A 45 -10.17 -9.71 -2.06
N LYS A 46 -9.62 -8.52 -1.81
CA LYS A 46 -8.51 -7.95 -2.56
C LYS A 46 -7.23 -8.77 -2.35
N HIS A 47 -6.58 -9.07 -3.47
CA HIS A 47 -5.22 -9.61 -3.51
C HIS A 47 -4.31 -8.55 -4.10
N GLU A 48 -3.12 -8.34 -3.53
CA GLU A 48 -2.21 -7.30 -4.02
C GLU A 48 -0.75 -7.74 -3.98
N THR A 49 0.06 -7.07 -4.78
CA THR A 49 1.53 -7.18 -4.73
C THR A 49 2.10 -5.77 -4.62
N LEU A 50 3.00 -5.57 -3.67
CA LEU A 50 3.72 -4.32 -3.47
C LEU A 50 5.13 -4.47 -4.00
N TYR A 51 5.61 -3.44 -4.69
CA TYR A 51 6.98 -3.35 -5.21
C TYR A 51 7.62 -2.10 -4.64
N VAL A 52 8.80 -2.24 -4.03
CA VAL A 52 9.52 -1.08 -3.49
C VAL A 52 10.26 -0.39 -4.62
N PHE A 53 9.84 0.84 -4.93
CA PHE A 53 10.45 1.64 -5.99
C PHE A 53 11.57 2.53 -5.43
N ARG A 54 11.35 3.16 -4.27
CA ARG A 54 12.34 4.02 -3.60
C ARG A 54 12.22 3.91 -2.09
N GLY A 55 13.35 4.06 -1.41
CA GLY A 55 13.43 4.03 0.04
C GLY A 55 13.40 2.61 0.60
N ARG A 56 13.54 2.50 1.91
CA ARG A 56 13.46 1.23 2.63
C ARG A 56 12.17 1.16 3.39
N CYS A 57 11.36 0.18 3.10
CA CYS A 57 10.04 0.01 3.70
C CYS A 57 10.07 -1.09 4.74
N ARG A 58 9.60 -0.80 5.95
CA ARG A 58 9.31 -1.85 6.92
C ARG A 58 7.92 -2.39 6.62
N MET A 59 7.86 -3.68 6.32
CA MET A 59 6.61 -4.37 6.05
C MET A 59 6.32 -5.38 7.15
N GLU A 60 5.11 -5.33 7.69
CA GLU A 60 4.61 -6.30 8.66
C GLU A 60 3.55 -7.14 7.99
N ILE A 61 3.70 -8.47 8.04
CA ILE A 61 2.70 -9.41 7.52
C ILE A 61 2.49 -10.51 8.55
N ASN A 62 1.24 -10.67 9.00
CA ASN A 62 0.84 -11.68 9.97
C ASN A 62 1.78 -11.72 11.19
N GLY A 63 2.14 -10.53 11.70
CA GLY A 63 3.00 -10.38 12.87
C GLY A 63 4.50 -10.48 12.61
N LYS A 64 4.91 -10.77 11.37
CA LYS A 64 6.34 -10.81 11.01
C LYS A 64 6.75 -9.53 10.31
N THR A 65 7.87 -8.96 10.74
CA THR A 65 8.38 -7.69 10.22
C THR A 65 9.70 -7.90 9.49
N ALA A 66 9.84 -7.27 8.32
CA ALA A 66 11.09 -7.26 7.57
C ALA A 66 11.24 -5.92 6.84
N VAL A 67 12.50 -5.56 6.52
CA VAL A 67 12.81 -4.37 5.74
C VAL A 67 12.97 -4.77 4.28
N TYR A 68 12.21 -4.11 3.41
CA TYR A 68 12.26 -4.31 1.97
C TYR A 68 12.95 -3.13 1.30
N LYS A 69 13.85 -3.43 0.36
CA LYS A 69 14.65 -2.45 -0.38
C LYS A 69 14.14 -2.26 -1.79
N PRO A 70 14.55 -1.18 -2.50
CA PRO A 70 14.18 -1.00 -3.90
C PRO A 70 14.47 -2.22 -4.75
N GLY A 71 13.51 -2.60 -5.58
CA GLY A 71 13.57 -3.79 -6.43
C GLY A 71 12.97 -5.03 -5.80
N GLU A 72 12.64 -5.02 -4.53
CA GLU A 72 12.01 -6.16 -3.87
C GLU A 72 10.48 -6.03 -3.88
N ALA A 73 9.82 -7.17 -3.96
CA ALA A 73 8.36 -7.23 -4.04
C ALA A 73 7.78 -8.17 -3.01
N LEU A 74 6.54 -7.92 -2.63
CA LEU A 74 5.83 -8.70 -1.61
C LEU A 74 4.39 -8.94 -2.05
N PRO A 75 4.01 -10.19 -2.39
CA PRO A 75 2.61 -10.54 -2.58
C PRO A 75 1.90 -10.58 -1.22
N ILE A 76 0.71 -10.00 -1.16
CA ILE A 76 -0.13 -10.01 0.03
C ILE A 76 -1.42 -10.73 -0.30
N PRO A 77 -1.55 -11.99 0.15
CA PRO A 77 -2.78 -12.74 -0.10
C PRO A 77 -3.97 -12.14 0.63
N THR A 78 -5.16 -12.39 0.10
CA THR A 78 -6.41 -12.00 0.74
C THR A 78 -6.44 -12.49 2.19
N GLY A 79 -6.86 -11.63 3.11
CA GLY A 79 -6.96 -11.94 4.53
C GLY A 79 -5.68 -11.74 5.34
N ALA A 80 -4.53 -11.59 4.70
CA ALA A 80 -3.28 -11.37 5.43
C ALA A 80 -3.28 -10.00 6.11
N ARG A 81 -2.99 -9.97 7.40
CA ARG A 81 -2.88 -8.73 8.18
C ARG A 81 -1.53 -8.09 7.89
N HIS A 82 -1.55 -6.83 7.47
CA HIS A 82 -0.33 -6.18 7.02
C HIS A 82 -0.31 -4.69 7.32
N ARG A 83 0.91 -4.12 7.33
CA ARG A 83 1.17 -2.71 7.55
C ARG A 83 2.48 -2.33 6.88
N PHE A 84 2.51 -1.16 6.23
CA PHE A 84 3.71 -0.59 5.64
C PHE A 84 4.13 0.65 6.42
N ALA A 85 5.43 0.81 6.66
CA ALA A 85 5.97 1.93 7.41
C ALA A 85 7.24 2.48 6.76
N ALA A 86 7.49 3.78 6.96
CA ALA A 86 8.64 4.48 6.43
C ALA A 86 9.52 5.07 7.56
N PRO A 87 10.10 4.24 8.46
CA PRO A 87 10.82 4.74 9.63
C PRO A 87 12.18 5.38 9.29
N TYR A 88 12.75 5.03 8.14
CA TYR A 88 14.10 5.47 7.78
C TYR A 88 14.15 6.65 6.82
N GLY A 89 13.04 6.94 6.17
CA GLY A 89 12.92 7.99 5.17
C GLY A 89 11.68 7.75 4.32
N LYS A 90 11.40 8.68 3.42
CA LYS A 90 10.26 8.58 2.49
C LYS A 90 10.35 7.29 1.67
N VAL A 91 9.22 6.63 1.48
CA VAL A 91 9.09 5.38 0.72
C VAL A 91 8.11 5.57 -0.42
N THR A 92 8.44 5.03 -1.59
CA THR A 92 7.53 4.95 -2.74
C THR A 92 7.32 3.48 -3.08
N LEU A 93 6.07 3.04 -3.05
CA LEU A 93 5.65 1.69 -3.40
C LEU A 93 4.78 1.72 -4.64
N LEU A 94 4.89 0.69 -5.47
CA LEU A 94 3.91 0.41 -6.51
C LEU A 94 3.02 -0.72 -6.02
N GLU A 95 1.72 -0.53 -6.12
CA GLU A 95 0.72 -1.53 -5.77
C GLU A 95 -0.03 -1.96 -7.02
N VAL A 96 -0.08 -3.27 -7.26
CA VAL A 96 -0.95 -3.88 -8.27
C VAL A 96 -1.90 -4.78 -7.52
N SER A 97 -3.20 -4.63 -7.77
CA SER A 97 -4.21 -5.40 -7.05
C SER A 97 -5.39 -5.77 -7.91
N THR A 98 -6.17 -6.74 -7.44
CA THR A 98 -7.52 -6.97 -7.97
C THR A 98 -8.40 -5.77 -7.65
N TYR A 99 -9.50 -5.59 -8.40
CA TYR A 99 -10.34 -4.40 -8.27
C TYR A 99 -11.32 -4.55 -7.10
N HIS A 100 -10.89 -4.05 -5.93
CA HIS A 100 -11.70 -3.98 -4.70
C HIS A 100 -11.33 -2.70 -3.95
N PRO A 101 -11.72 -1.50 -4.46
CA PRO A 101 -11.20 -0.23 -3.94
C PRO A 101 -11.58 0.08 -2.49
N ASP A 102 -12.71 -0.45 -2.01
CA ASP A 102 -13.23 -0.15 -0.67
C ASP A 102 -13.13 -1.34 0.30
N ASP A 103 -12.30 -2.32 -0.04
CA ASP A 103 -12.18 -3.57 0.73
C ASP A 103 -11.05 -3.51 1.75
N THR A 104 -11.14 -2.61 2.72
CA THR A 104 -10.13 -2.47 3.77
C THR A 104 -10.78 -2.52 5.14
N VAL A 105 -10.30 -3.44 5.99
CA VAL A 105 -10.67 -3.51 7.41
C VAL A 105 -9.45 -3.06 8.21
N ARG A 106 -9.57 -1.92 8.91
CA ARG A 106 -8.51 -1.37 9.74
C ARG A 106 -8.60 -1.93 11.15
N LEU A 107 -7.49 -2.50 11.63
CA LEU A 107 -7.38 -3.08 12.98
C LEU A 107 -6.76 -2.10 13.97
N LYS A 108 -5.70 -1.39 13.54
CA LYS A 108 -5.02 -0.35 14.31
C LYS A 108 -4.65 0.78 13.37
N ASP A 109 -4.94 2.00 13.78
CA ASP A 109 -4.72 3.18 12.95
C ASP A 109 -4.24 4.35 13.81
N ASP A 110 -3.07 4.91 13.48
CA ASP A 110 -2.49 6.04 14.22
C ASP A 110 -3.30 7.33 14.05
N TYR A 111 -4.22 7.37 13.08
CA TYR A 111 -4.93 8.58 12.68
C TYR A 111 -6.41 8.60 13.10
N GLY A 112 -6.88 7.57 13.77
CA GLY A 112 -8.24 7.51 14.30
C GLY A 112 -9.34 7.36 13.24
N ARG A 113 -9.00 6.78 12.10
CA ARG A 113 -9.99 6.59 11.01
C ARG A 113 -10.89 5.41 11.24
#